data_94b784db1c9da128f6292371661d54fc
#
_entry.id   94b784db1c9da128f6292371661d54fc
#
_cell.length_a   1.000
_cell.length_b   1.000
_cell.length_c   1.000
_cell.angle_alpha   90.00
_cell.angle_beta   90.00
_cell.angle_gamma   90.00
#
_symmetry.space_group_name_H-M   'P 1'
#
loop_
_entity.id
_entity.type
_entity.pdbx_description
1 polymer ?
#
loop_
_entity_poly.entity_id
_entity_poly.type
_entity_poly.pdbx_seq_one_letter_code
_entity_poly.pdbx_strand_id
1 'polypeptide(L)'
;MGDGWETGRHPNRPAVITLDPRTGFSASGASDWCVIRLGAVAQSVEELRIDTKHFKGNFPESIEVHGLYAPMWSTDSVLASAASPENSGWFPLLARTRLRPDSEHVFKATGGGDVVSIAGKVSHVRVTIFPDGGIMRLRVVGKAIEPMNSADSAGVAPVRSKL
;
A
#
# COMPACT_ATOMS: atom_id res chain seq x y z
N MET A 1 5.57 14.35 18.55
CA MET A 1 5.21 13.15 17.79
C MET A 1 5.35 13.51 16.32
N GLY A 2 6.26 12.94 15.58
CA GLY A 2 6.57 13.34 14.22
C GLY A 2 6.80 12.18 13.24
N ASP A 3 6.54 10.94 13.67
CA ASP A 3 6.95 9.76 12.89
C ASP A 3 5.82 9.10 12.11
N GLY A 4 4.57 9.48 12.36
CA GLY A 4 3.39 8.91 11.68
C GLY A 4 2.94 9.74 10.50
N TRP A 5 2.09 9.16 9.69
CA TRP A 5 1.35 9.85 8.64
C TRP A 5 -0.05 10.15 9.14
N GLU A 6 -0.45 11.39 9.05
CA GLU A 6 -1.80 11.82 9.44
C GLU A 6 -2.35 12.74 8.36
N THR A 7 -3.56 12.43 7.90
CA THR A 7 -4.30 13.32 7.01
C THR A 7 -5.19 14.25 7.82
N GLY A 8 -5.48 15.42 7.29
CA GLY A 8 -6.51 16.30 7.84
C GLY A 8 -7.89 15.64 7.75
N ARG A 9 -8.84 16.17 8.51
CA ARG A 9 -10.22 15.70 8.41
C ARG A 9 -10.75 15.87 6.98
N HIS A 10 -11.16 14.75 6.37
CA HIS A 10 -11.68 14.76 5.00
C HIS A 10 -12.95 15.65 4.91
N PRO A 11 -13.07 16.54 3.90
CA PRO A 11 -14.20 17.46 3.78
C PRO A 11 -15.58 16.77 3.76
N ASN A 12 -15.64 15.56 3.16
CA ASN A 12 -16.85 14.77 3.04
C ASN A 12 -17.09 13.80 4.21
N ARG A 13 -16.24 13.86 5.24
CA ARG A 13 -16.43 13.05 6.43
C ARG A 13 -17.59 13.59 7.26
N PRO A 14 -18.63 12.80 7.56
CA PRO A 14 -19.71 13.20 8.46
C PRO A 14 -19.19 13.42 9.89
N ALA A 15 -19.91 14.21 10.66
CA ALA A 15 -19.57 14.45 12.07
C ALA A 15 -19.54 13.15 12.90
N VAL A 16 -20.48 12.26 12.61
CA VAL A 16 -20.55 10.91 13.18
C VAL A 16 -20.39 9.89 12.06
N ILE A 17 -19.44 8.98 12.20
CA ILE A 17 -19.26 7.90 11.23
C ILE A 17 -20.37 6.88 11.45
N THR A 18 -21.23 6.72 10.45
CA THR A 18 -22.22 5.65 10.39
C THR A 18 -21.66 4.47 9.57
N LEU A 19 -21.99 3.28 10.00
CA LEU A 19 -21.57 2.05 9.30
C LEU A 19 -22.69 1.59 8.37
N ASP A 20 -22.34 1.16 7.18
CA ASP A 20 -23.24 0.43 6.30
C ASP A 20 -23.52 -0.95 6.93
N PRO A 21 -24.79 -1.29 7.24
CA PRO A 21 -25.12 -2.55 7.90
C PRO A 21 -24.78 -3.80 7.08
N ARG A 22 -24.63 -3.67 5.75
CA ARG A 22 -24.27 -4.81 4.88
C ARG A 22 -22.79 -5.09 4.88
N THR A 23 -21.97 -4.05 4.88
CA THR A 23 -20.50 -4.19 4.77
C THR A 23 -19.81 -4.07 6.13
N GLY A 24 -20.46 -3.43 7.09
CA GLY A 24 -19.88 -3.10 8.38
C GLY A 24 -18.82 -2.01 8.33
N PHE A 25 -18.59 -1.35 7.19
CA PHE A 25 -17.63 -0.27 7.02
C PHE A 25 -18.33 1.10 7.00
N SER A 26 -17.52 2.18 7.10
CA SER A 26 -18.04 3.53 6.97
C SER A 26 -18.86 3.70 5.69
N ALA A 27 -20.08 4.21 5.85
CA ALA A 27 -21.00 4.49 4.75
C ALA A 27 -20.61 5.76 3.96
N SER A 28 -19.72 6.59 4.51
CA SER A 28 -19.20 7.75 3.76
C SER A 28 -18.24 7.25 2.69
N GLY A 29 -18.37 7.67 1.47
CA GLY A 29 -17.40 7.34 0.41
C GLY A 29 -16.05 8.07 0.55
N ALA A 30 -15.82 8.76 1.68
CA ALA A 30 -14.59 9.50 1.94
C ALA A 30 -13.40 8.55 2.13
N SER A 31 -12.28 8.88 1.51
CA SER A 31 -11.02 8.15 1.68
C SER A 31 -9.85 9.03 1.30
N ASP A 32 -8.71 8.80 1.93
CA ASP A 32 -7.42 9.35 1.55
C ASP A 32 -6.49 8.22 1.12
N TRP A 33 -5.56 8.50 0.24
CA TRP A 33 -4.61 7.49 -0.23
C TRP A 33 -3.23 8.06 -0.52
N CYS A 34 -2.25 7.19 -0.47
CA CYS A 34 -0.90 7.50 -0.93
C CYS A 34 -0.31 6.30 -1.68
N VAL A 35 0.71 6.57 -2.48
CA VAL A 35 1.51 5.55 -3.17
C VAL A 35 2.92 5.56 -2.60
N ILE A 36 3.43 4.37 -2.33
CA ILE A 36 4.78 4.16 -1.84
C ILE A 36 5.53 3.28 -2.84
N ARG A 37 6.65 3.78 -3.34
CA ARG A 37 7.61 2.96 -4.06
C ARG A 37 8.41 2.14 -3.05
N LEU A 38 8.47 0.84 -3.24
CA LEU A 38 9.28 -0.04 -2.38
C LEU A 38 10.77 0.18 -2.66
N GLY A 39 11.60 0.02 -1.63
CA GLY A 39 13.07 0.12 -1.75
C GLY A 39 13.69 -0.97 -2.61
N ALA A 40 13.00 -2.10 -2.74
CA ALA A 40 13.34 -3.19 -3.67
C ALA A 40 12.05 -3.74 -4.26
N VAL A 41 12.14 -4.36 -5.44
CA VAL A 41 11.01 -5.12 -5.99
C VAL A 41 10.80 -6.36 -5.13
N ALA A 42 9.60 -6.52 -4.60
CA ALA A 42 9.22 -7.74 -3.91
C ALA A 42 8.84 -8.82 -4.92
N GLN A 43 9.40 -10.01 -4.77
CA GLN A 43 9.01 -11.22 -5.50
C GLN A 43 7.67 -11.74 -4.99
N SER A 44 7.44 -11.60 -3.67
CA SER A 44 6.20 -11.95 -2.98
C SER A 44 6.01 -11.03 -1.78
N VAL A 45 4.76 -10.78 -1.42
CA VAL A 45 4.39 -10.13 -0.14
C VAL A 45 3.85 -11.22 0.76
N GLU A 46 4.47 -11.40 1.92
CA GLU A 46 4.14 -12.47 2.88
C GLU A 46 3.39 -11.93 4.10
N GLU A 47 3.64 -10.66 4.45
CA GLU A 47 3.02 -10.04 5.60
C GLU A 47 2.90 -8.52 5.41
N LEU A 48 1.81 -7.95 5.88
CA LEU A 48 1.63 -6.52 6.05
C LEU A 48 1.47 -6.22 7.54
N ARG A 49 2.23 -5.24 8.04
CA ARG A 49 2.04 -4.71 9.41
C ARG A 49 1.59 -3.27 9.31
N ILE A 50 0.48 -2.98 9.97
CA ILE A 50 -0.13 -1.65 10.01
C ILE A 50 -0.23 -1.23 11.47
N ASP A 51 0.45 -0.16 11.79
CA ASP A 51 0.59 0.33 13.16
C ASP A 51 -0.19 1.62 13.33
N THR A 52 -1.16 1.63 14.24
CA THR A 52 -1.94 2.80 14.64
C THR A 52 -1.55 3.32 16.02
N LYS A 53 -0.40 2.91 16.57
CA LYS A 53 0.08 3.37 17.88
C LYS A 53 0.07 4.89 17.96
N HIS A 54 -0.36 5.38 19.12
CA HIS A 54 -0.56 6.79 19.45
C HIS A 54 -1.76 7.47 18.75
N PHE A 55 -2.37 6.86 17.75
CA PHE A 55 -3.61 7.33 17.14
C PHE A 55 -4.81 6.70 17.87
N LYS A 56 -5.29 7.37 18.91
CA LYS A 56 -6.36 6.84 19.79
C LYS A 56 -7.76 7.25 19.32
N GLY A 57 -7.93 8.49 18.86
CA GLY A 57 -9.21 9.02 18.40
C GLY A 57 -9.24 9.39 16.93
N ASN A 58 -8.07 9.48 16.30
CA ASN A 58 -7.85 9.92 14.92
C ASN A 58 -7.21 8.82 14.05
N PHE A 59 -7.38 7.55 14.43
CA PHE A 59 -7.02 6.42 13.57
C PHE A 59 -8.09 6.19 12.49
N PRO A 60 -7.72 5.65 11.32
CA PRO A 60 -8.68 5.31 10.27
C PRO A 60 -9.61 4.17 10.73
N GLU A 61 -10.89 4.25 10.35
CA GLU A 61 -11.86 3.17 10.63
C GLU A 61 -11.45 1.87 9.96
N SER A 62 -10.92 1.97 8.73
CA SER A 62 -10.45 0.84 7.95
C SER A 62 -9.37 1.25 6.96
N ILE A 63 -8.72 0.24 6.41
CA ILE A 63 -7.63 0.38 5.43
C ILE A 63 -7.77 -0.69 4.36
N GLU A 64 -7.29 -0.38 3.15
CA GLU A 64 -7.00 -1.36 2.11
C GLU A 64 -5.63 -1.11 1.50
N VAL A 65 -5.00 -2.14 0.97
CA VAL A 65 -3.68 -2.04 0.34
C VAL A 65 -3.70 -2.75 -1.00
N HIS A 66 -3.27 -2.05 -2.05
CA HIS A 66 -3.08 -2.60 -3.39
C HIS A 66 -1.59 -2.62 -3.75
N GLY A 67 -1.21 -3.59 -4.55
CA GLY A 67 0.12 -3.73 -5.12
C GLY A 67 0.13 -3.42 -6.61
N LEU A 68 1.28 -2.96 -7.11
CA LEU A 68 1.52 -2.74 -8.54
C LEU A 68 2.96 -3.16 -8.87
N TYR A 69 3.13 -3.84 -10.01
CA TYR A 69 4.45 -4.07 -10.59
C TYR A 69 4.66 -3.16 -11.80
N ALA A 70 5.30 -2.03 -11.57
CA ALA A 70 5.63 -1.04 -12.59
C ALA A 70 7.00 -0.40 -12.31
N PRO A 71 8.10 -1.18 -12.29
CA PRO A 71 9.41 -0.69 -11.84
C PRO A 71 10.00 0.38 -12.77
N MET A 72 9.56 0.42 -14.03
CA MET A 72 10.05 1.34 -15.06
C MET A 72 9.11 2.51 -15.35
N TRP A 73 7.97 2.58 -14.68
CA TRP A 73 7.03 3.69 -14.88
C TRP A 73 7.55 4.98 -14.22
N SER A 74 7.24 6.12 -14.85
CA SER A 74 7.43 7.42 -14.21
C SER A 74 6.51 7.58 -13.01
N THR A 75 6.88 8.47 -12.10
CA THR A 75 6.03 8.81 -10.94
C THR A 75 4.64 9.26 -11.38
N ASP A 76 4.55 10.11 -12.41
CA ASP A 76 3.28 10.62 -12.92
C ASP A 76 2.39 9.50 -13.47
N SER A 77 2.98 8.54 -14.20
CA SER A 77 2.24 7.37 -14.71
C SER A 77 1.69 6.50 -13.57
N VAL A 78 2.49 6.29 -12.52
CA VAL A 78 2.05 5.53 -11.34
C VAL A 78 0.93 6.27 -10.62
N LEU A 79 1.05 7.58 -10.40
CA LEU A 79 0.04 8.38 -9.72
C LEU A 79 -1.26 8.46 -10.52
N ALA A 80 -1.18 8.64 -11.84
CA ALA A 80 -2.34 8.62 -12.72
C ALA A 80 -3.09 7.28 -12.65
N SER A 81 -2.36 6.16 -12.65
CA SER A 81 -2.94 4.83 -12.51
C SER A 81 -3.56 4.61 -11.12
N ALA A 82 -2.99 5.20 -10.08
CA ALA A 82 -3.49 5.07 -8.71
C ALA A 82 -4.78 5.87 -8.45
N ALA A 83 -5.05 6.90 -9.24
CA ALA A 83 -6.29 7.66 -9.13
C ALA A 83 -7.53 6.85 -9.56
N SER A 84 -7.34 5.84 -10.46
CA SER A 84 -8.40 4.92 -10.92
C SER A 84 -7.83 3.50 -10.98
N PRO A 85 -7.68 2.83 -9.84
CA PRO A 85 -6.93 1.57 -9.73
C PRO A 85 -7.60 0.38 -10.44
N GLU A 86 -8.92 0.41 -10.68
CA GLU A 86 -9.71 -0.75 -11.07
C GLU A 86 -9.28 -1.39 -12.42
N ASN A 87 -8.70 -0.60 -13.33
CA ASN A 87 -8.30 -1.07 -14.66
C ASN A 87 -6.84 -0.77 -15.01
N SER A 88 -6.02 -0.51 -14.02
CA SER A 88 -4.66 0.04 -14.23
C SER A 88 -3.52 -0.86 -13.71
N GLY A 89 -3.81 -2.15 -13.55
CA GLY A 89 -2.81 -3.15 -13.13
C GLY A 89 -2.57 -3.20 -11.61
N TRP A 90 -3.27 -2.39 -10.82
CA TRP A 90 -3.30 -2.52 -9.38
C TRP A 90 -4.11 -3.76 -8.97
N PHE A 91 -3.63 -4.49 -7.98
CA PHE A 91 -4.29 -5.69 -7.47
C PHE A 91 -4.32 -5.67 -5.94
N PRO A 92 -5.34 -6.26 -5.31
CA PRO A 92 -5.47 -6.23 -3.86
C PRO A 92 -4.38 -7.07 -3.19
N LEU A 93 -3.67 -6.48 -2.23
CA LEU A 93 -2.81 -7.16 -1.26
C LEU A 93 -3.55 -7.37 0.06
N LEU A 94 -4.34 -6.41 0.49
CA LEU A 94 -5.21 -6.47 1.64
C LEU A 94 -6.57 -5.88 1.26
N ALA A 95 -7.62 -6.67 1.33
CA ALA A 95 -8.98 -6.20 1.20
C ALA A 95 -9.31 -5.20 2.33
N ARG A 96 -10.32 -4.35 2.12
CA ARG A 96 -10.71 -3.38 3.14
C ARG A 96 -10.95 -4.08 4.47
N THR A 97 -10.18 -3.70 5.49
CA THR A 97 -10.14 -4.32 6.81
C THR A 97 -10.18 -3.26 7.89
N ARG A 98 -10.93 -3.51 8.97
CA ARG A 98 -11.03 -2.61 10.11
C ARG A 98 -9.73 -2.50 10.86
N LEU A 99 -9.47 -1.30 11.37
CA LEU A 99 -8.39 -1.04 12.29
C LEU A 99 -8.92 -0.80 13.71
N ARG A 100 -8.04 -0.96 14.67
CA ARG A 100 -8.25 -0.60 16.09
C ARG A 100 -7.33 0.56 16.44
N PRO A 101 -7.73 1.39 17.41
CA PRO A 101 -6.85 2.46 17.89
C PRO A 101 -5.63 1.89 18.59
N ASP A 102 -4.54 2.64 18.59
CA ASP A 102 -3.34 2.41 19.39
C ASP A 102 -2.83 0.95 19.34
N SER A 103 -2.83 0.34 18.16
CA SER A 103 -2.59 -1.10 17.98
C SER A 103 -1.70 -1.40 16.77
N GLU A 104 -0.95 -2.50 16.86
CA GLU A 104 -0.31 -3.10 15.69
C GLU A 104 -1.20 -4.21 15.12
N HIS A 105 -1.40 -4.18 13.80
CA HIS A 105 -2.17 -5.16 13.05
C HIS A 105 -1.21 -5.92 12.16
N VAL A 106 -1.27 -7.26 12.19
CA VAL A 106 -0.41 -8.13 11.39
C VAL A 106 -1.30 -9.01 10.52
N PHE A 107 -1.15 -8.87 9.20
CA PHE A 107 -1.88 -9.63 8.19
C PHE A 107 -0.90 -10.52 7.44
N LYS A 108 -1.15 -11.84 7.42
CA LYS A 108 -0.24 -12.83 6.84
C LYS A 108 -0.85 -13.50 5.61
N ALA A 109 -0.03 -13.82 4.64
CA ALA A 109 -0.42 -14.52 3.42
C ALA A 109 -0.71 -16.02 3.62
N THR A 110 -0.26 -16.62 4.71
CA THR A 110 -0.39 -18.06 4.99
C THR A 110 -1.52 -18.35 5.98
N GLY A 111 -2.22 -19.47 5.78
CA GLY A 111 -3.22 -19.97 6.75
C GLY A 111 -4.63 -19.37 6.62
N GLY A 112 -5.09 -19.04 5.43
CA GLY A 112 -6.41 -18.41 5.23
C GLY A 112 -6.42 -16.94 5.64
N GLY A 113 -5.24 -16.32 5.63
CA GLY A 113 -5.02 -14.96 6.09
C GLY A 113 -5.60 -13.89 5.18
N ASP A 114 -5.69 -12.69 5.73
CA ASP A 114 -6.30 -11.52 5.11
C ASP A 114 -5.46 -10.92 3.96
N VAL A 115 -4.21 -11.36 3.80
CA VAL A 115 -3.33 -10.94 2.70
C VAL A 115 -3.43 -11.94 1.57
N VAL A 116 -3.85 -11.47 0.42
CA VAL A 116 -3.83 -12.28 -0.80
C VAL A 116 -2.36 -12.49 -1.19
N SER A 117 -1.85 -13.72 -0.98
CA SER A 117 -0.56 -14.12 -1.51
C SER A 117 -0.65 -14.17 -3.02
N ILE A 118 -0.18 -13.12 -3.67
CA ILE A 118 -0.14 -13.10 -5.13
C ILE A 118 1.25 -13.56 -5.52
N ALA A 119 1.30 -14.59 -6.32
CA ALA A 119 2.46 -14.97 -7.09
C ALA A 119 2.75 -13.87 -8.14
N GLY A 120 3.08 -12.68 -7.67
CA GLY A 120 3.29 -11.50 -8.50
C GLY A 120 4.28 -10.55 -7.87
N LYS A 121 5.07 -9.91 -8.72
CA LYS A 121 6.04 -8.92 -8.28
C LYS A 121 5.34 -7.63 -7.85
N VAL A 122 5.86 -6.96 -6.84
CA VAL A 122 5.37 -5.68 -6.36
C VAL A 122 6.52 -4.67 -6.31
N SER A 123 6.35 -3.55 -6.97
CA SER A 123 7.29 -2.43 -6.92
C SER A 123 6.72 -1.21 -6.19
N HIS A 124 5.38 -1.09 -6.17
CA HIS A 124 4.66 -0.01 -5.52
C HIS A 124 3.49 -0.56 -4.73
N VAL A 125 3.15 0.10 -3.64
CA VAL A 125 1.93 -0.14 -2.88
C VAL A 125 1.10 1.13 -2.82
N ARG A 126 -0.21 1.01 -3.00
CA ARG A 126 -1.20 2.05 -2.75
C ARG A 126 -1.92 1.72 -1.46
N VAL A 127 -1.88 2.64 -0.54
CA VAL A 127 -2.53 2.54 0.76
C VAL A 127 -3.71 3.48 0.75
N THR A 128 -4.90 2.97 1.03
CA THR A 128 -6.13 3.77 1.15
C THR A 128 -6.66 3.62 2.57
N ILE A 129 -6.92 4.74 3.22
CA ILE A 129 -7.52 4.81 4.55
C ILE A 129 -8.92 5.41 4.47
N PHE A 130 -9.79 4.98 5.36
CA PHE A 130 -11.20 5.40 5.39
C PHE A 130 -11.61 5.88 6.79
N PRO A 131 -12.29 7.03 6.91
CA PRO A 131 -12.40 8.06 5.88
C PRO A 131 -11.12 8.90 5.75
N ASP A 132 -10.38 9.07 6.84
CA ASP A 132 -9.15 9.83 7.06
C ASP A 132 -8.49 9.35 8.36
N GLY A 133 -7.40 9.96 8.76
CA GLY A 133 -6.76 9.73 10.06
C GLY A 133 -5.27 9.46 9.95
N GLY A 134 -4.72 8.87 11.02
CA GLY A 134 -3.30 8.63 11.13
C GLY A 134 -2.93 7.15 11.28
N ILE A 135 -1.83 6.78 10.64
CA ILE A 135 -1.11 5.54 10.86
C ILE A 135 0.34 5.84 11.21
N MET A 136 0.86 5.15 12.22
CA MET A 136 2.24 5.34 12.66
C MET A 136 3.21 4.74 11.65
N ARG A 137 2.88 3.55 11.11
CA ARG A 137 3.80 2.82 10.24
C ARG A 137 3.10 1.77 9.40
N LEU A 138 3.57 1.62 8.16
CA LEU A 138 3.29 0.47 7.31
C LEU A 138 4.61 -0.29 7.09
N ARG A 139 4.58 -1.62 7.23
CA ARG A 139 5.67 -2.50 6.81
C ARG A 139 5.14 -3.51 5.81
N VAL A 140 5.84 -3.65 4.71
CA VAL A 140 5.62 -4.69 3.70
C VAL A 140 6.75 -5.69 3.87
N VAL A 141 6.43 -6.91 4.27
CA VAL A 141 7.39 -7.98 4.51
C VAL A 141 7.22 -9.05 3.43
N GLY A 142 8.33 -9.51 2.86
CA GLY A 142 8.30 -10.50 1.79
C GLY A 142 9.69 -10.77 1.24
N LYS A 143 9.75 -11.50 0.13
CA LYS A 143 11.00 -11.82 -0.55
C LYS A 143 11.33 -10.73 -1.56
N ALA A 144 12.46 -10.07 -1.41
CA ALA A 144 12.97 -9.15 -2.42
C ALA A 144 13.58 -9.93 -3.60
N ILE A 145 13.49 -9.36 -4.80
CA ILE A 145 14.32 -9.81 -5.91
C ILE A 145 15.73 -9.33 -5.59
N GLU A 146 16.69 -10.26 -5.59
CA GLU A 146 18.10 -9.92 -5.46
C GLU A 146 18.48 -8.88 -6.53
N PRO A 147 19.16 -7.78 -6.17
CA PRO A 147 19.69 -6.88 -7.16
C PRO A 147 20.64 -7.69 -8.05
N MET A 148 20.47 -7.60 -9.37
CA MET A 148 21.47 -8.16 -10.29
C MET A 148 22.84 -7.64 -9.88
N ASN A 149 23.74 -8.51 -9.44
CA ASN A 149 25.08 -8.14 -9.07
C ASN A 149 25.72 -7.42 -10.28
N SER A 150 26.38 -6.29 -10.02
CA SER A 150 27.08 -5.50 -11.03
C SER A 150 28.17 -6.30 -11.79
N ALA A 151 28.50 -7.51 -11.36
CA ALA A 151 29.36 -8.44 -12.06
C ALA A 151 28.72 -9.03 -13.34
N ASP A 152 27.39 -9.16 -13.40
CA ASP A 152 26.71 -9.68 -14.59
C ASP A 152 26.48 -8.63 -15.67
N SER A 153 26.71 -7.34 -15.38
CA SER A 153 26.62 -6.23 -16.35
C SER A 153 27.92 -6.06 -17.19
N ALA A 154 28.97 -6.81 -16.90
CA ALA A 154 30.25 -6.74 -17.64
C ALA A 154 30.21 -7.42 -19.02
N GLY A 155 29.07 -8.01 -19.43
CA GLY A 155 28.91 -8.71 -20.72
C GLY A 155 28.37 -7.88 -21.88
N VAL A 156 27.98 -6.61 -21.65
CA VAL A 156 27.51 -5.74 -22.75
C VAL A 156 28.68 -4.85 -23.20
N ALA A 157 29.39 -5.31 -24.23
CA ALA A 157 30.40 -4.49 -24.90
C ALA A 157 29.78 -3.19 -25.44
N PRO A 158 30.45 -2.03 -25.28
CA PRO A 158 29.91 -0.77 -25.80
C PRO A 158 29.93 -0.83 -27.33
N VAL A 159 28.72 -0.63 -27.90
CA VAL A 159 28.59 -0.40 -29.35
C VAL A 159 29.29 0.91 -29.68
N ARG A 160 30.47 0.82 -30.32
CA ARG A 160 31.16 2.00 -30.89
C ARG A 160 30.36 2.43 -32.10
N SER A 161 29.67 3.56 -32.02
CA SER A 161 29.21 4.27 -33.21
C SER A 161 30.46 4.82 -33.95
N LYS A 162 30.69 4.40 -35.18
CA LYS A 162 31.57 5.11 -36.11
C LYS A 162 30.76 6.25 -36.70
N LEU A 163 31.25 7.44 -36.54
CA LEU A 163 30.95 8.59 -37.39
C LEU A 163 31.55 8.38 -38.77
#